data_f55a770925618d8e25ceba188aa4644b
#
_entry.id   f55a770925618d8e25ceba188aa4644b
#
_cell.length_a   1.000
_cell.length_b   1.000
_cell.length_c   1.000
_cell.angle_alpha   90.00
_cell.angle_beta   90.00
_cell.angle_gamma   90.00
#
_symmetry.space_group_name_H-M   'P 1'
#
loop_
_entity.id
_entity.type
_entity.pdbx_description
1 polymer ?
#
loop_
_entity_poly.entity_id
_entity_poly.type
_entity_poly.pdbx_seq_one_letter_code
_entity_poly.pdbx_strand_id
1 'polypeptide(L)'
;MTSNQLNRRSWLQTSATALTSVAAWKSPIIANAAAMRTNAKACILLWMGGGPSQFETFSPKPDHANGGETTVTSTAVSGIQISSQLPATAAAMKDLCLIRSVHGPEGSHPRASYVSHTGYLP
;
A
#
# COMPACT_ATOMS: atom_id res chain seq x y z
N MET A 1 32.18 -26.66 -34.66
CA MET A 1 30.90 -26.07 -34.34
C MET A 1 29.93 -27.18 -33.99
N THR A 2 29.75 -27.52 -32.71
CA THR A 2 28.83 -28.56 -32.24
C THR A 2 27.46 -27.92 -32.02
N SER A 3 26.50 -28.26 -32.90
CA SER A 3 25.10 -27.85 -32.71
C SER A 3 24.53 -28.57 -31.49
N ASN A 4 24.32 -27.83 -30.41
CA ASN A 4 23.67 -28.33 -29.21
C ASN A 4 22.15 -28.48 -29.50
N GLN A 5 21.76 -29.63 -30.09
CA GLN A 5 20.37 -29.98 -30.31
C GLN A 5 19.70 -30.25 -28.99
N LEU A 6 18.85 -29.32 -28.53
CA LEU A 6 18.01 -29.50 -27.36
C LEU A 6 17.08 -30.71 -27.56
N ASN A 7 17.36 -31.79 -26.87
CA ASN A 7 16.55 -33.01 -26.88
C ASN A 7 15.20 -32.75 -26.19
N ARG A 8 14.09 -33.36 -26.67
CA ARG A 8 12.73 -33.21 -26.05
C ARG A 8 12.73 -33.42 -24.55
N ARG A 9 13.59 -34.31 -24.05
CA ARG A 9 13.72 -34.60 -22.61
C ARG A 9 14.33 -33.43 -21.83
N SER A 10 15.35 -32.79 -22.38
CA SER A 10 15.97 -31.59 -21.76
C SER A 10 15.01 -30.38 -21.80
N TRP A 11 14.21 -30.25 -22.86
CA TRP A 11 13.18 -29.21 -22.94
C TRP A 11 12.09 -29.39 -21.87
N LEU A 12 11.59 -30.61 -21.67
CA LEU A 12 10.62 -30.93 -20.65
C LEU A 12 11.17 -30.70 -19.21
N GLN A 13 12.45 -31.04 -19.00
CA GLN A 13 13.10 -30.78 -17.70
C GLN A 13 13.28 -29.29 -17.42
N THR A 14 13.66 -28.48 -18.41
CA THR A 14 13.79 -27.02 -18.28
C THR A 14 12.43 -26.34 -18.07
N SER A 15 11.38 -26.86 -18.72
CA SER A 15 10.02 -26.35 -18.54
C SER A 15 9.45 -26.68 -17.16
N ALA A 16 9.76 -27.86 -16.61
CA ALA A 16 9.34 -28.23 -15.26
C ALA A 16 10.00 -27.37 -14.17
N THR A 17 11.30 -27.05 -14.35
CA THR A 17 12.00 -26.14 -13.41
C THR A 17 11.53 -24.70 -13.51
N ALA A 18 11.12 -24.22 -14.69
CA ALA A 18 10.55 -22.89 -14.85
C ALA A 18 9.17 -22.77 -14.17
N LEU A 19 8.33 -23.81 -14.25
CA LEU A 19 7.04 -23.85 -13.57
C LEU A 19 7.16 -23.86 -12.04
N THR A 20 8.17 -24.54 -11.49
CA THR A 20 8.42 -24.55 -10.03
C THR A 20 8.93 -23.20 -9.52
N SER A 21 9.68 -22.45 -10.32
CA SER A 21 10.15 -21.12 -9.93
C SER A 21 9.02 -20.08 -9.85
N VAL A 22 8.03 -20.15 -10.73
CA VAL A 22 6.84 -19.26 -10.68
C VAL A 22 5.95 -19.61 -9.48
N ALA A 23 5.85 -20.88 -9.11
CA ALA A 23 5.13 -21.30 -7.90
C ALA A 23 5.83 -20.83 -6.60
N ALA A 24 7.16 -20.81 -6.58
CA ALA A 24 7.95 -20.37 -5.45
C ALA A 24 7.79 -18.86 -5.16
N TRP A 25 7.54 -18.04 -6.17
CA TRP A 25 7.30 -16.60 -6.00
C TRP A 25 5.96 -16.28 -5.33
N LYS A 26 4.97 -17.13 -5.50
CA LYS A 26 3.65 -16.96 -4.86
C LYS A 26 3.60 -17.58 -3.46
N SER A 27 4.51 -18.47 -3.13
CA SER A 27 4.46 -19.24 -1.88
C SER A 27 4.56 -18.37 -0.60
N PRO A 28 5.39 -17.32 -0.49
CA PRO A 28 5.44 -16.52 0.74
C PRO A 28 4.16 -15.72 0.98
N ILE A 29 3.49 -15.26 -0.08
CA ILE A 29 2.22 -14.53 0.06
C ILE A 29 1.11 -15.49 0.50
N ILE A 30 1.04 -16.66 -0.11
CA ILE A 30 0.03 -17.69 0.23
C ILE A 30 0.28 -18.25 1.63
N ALA A 31 1.54 -18.52 1.99
CA ALA A 31 1.91 -19.00 3.31
C ALA A 31 1.59 -17.96 4.40
N ASN A 32 1.87 -16.69 4.15
CA ASN A 32 1.51 -15.60 5.07
C ASN A 32 -0.02 -15.44 5.20
N ALA A 33 -0.76 -15.56 4.12
CA ALA A 33 -2.22 -15.51 4.16
C ALA A 33 -2.82 -16.69 4.96
N ALA A 34 -2.26 -17.89 4.82
CA ALA A 34 -2.67 -19.05 5.61
C ALA A 34 -2.31 -18.88 7.10
N ALA A 35 -1.12 -18.38 7.41
CA ALA A 35 -0.68 -18.09 8.77
C ALA A 35 -1.52 -16.98 9.42
N MET A 36 -1.93 -15.97 8.67
CA MET A 36 -2.84 -14.93 9.16
C MET A 36 -4.22 -15.49 9.50
N ARG A 37 -4.74 -16.42 8.72
CA ARG A 37 -6.03 -17.09 9.01
C ARG A 37 -5.96 -17.95 10.28
N THR A 38 -4.88 -18.70 10.46
CA THR A 38 -4.70 -19.53 11.68
C THR A 38 -4.54 -18.70 12.93
N ASN A 39 -3.97 -17.50 12.82
CA ASN A 39 -3.79 -16.56 13.93
C ASN A 39 -4.98 -15.61 14.12
N ALA A 40 -6.11 -15.86 13.45
CA ALA A 40 -7.32 -15.01 13.46
C ALA A 40 -7.04 -13.53 13.16
N LYS A 41 -6.00 -13.23 12.36
CA LYS A 41 -5.68 -11.86 11.92
C LYS A 41 -6.46 -11.53 10.67
N ALA A 42 -7.02 -10.34 10.64
CA ALA A 42 -7.74 -9.81 9.49
C ALA A 42 -7.11 -8.46 9.06
N CYS A 43 -7.21 -8.17 7.77
CA CYS A 43 -6.88 -6.85 7.23
C CYS A 43 -8.18 -6.15 6.85
N ILE A 44 -8.38 -4.95 7.37
CA ILE A 44 -9.55 -4.11 7.06
C ILE A 44 -9.05 -2.89 6.31
N LEU A 45 -9.53 -2.70 5.09
CA LEU A 45 -9.28 -1.51 4.29
C LEU A 45 -10.39 -0.49 4.54
N LEU A 46 -10.04 0.65 5.16
CA LEU A 46 -10.93 1.80 5.29
C LEU A 46 -10.64 2.77 4.14
N TRP A 47 -11.43 2.69 3.09
CA TRP A 47 -11.25 3.53 1.91
C TRP A 47 -12.04 4.83 2.06
N MET A 48 -11.33 5.96 2.10
CA MET A 48 -11.94 7.28 2.11
C MET A 48 -12.21 7.73 0.67
N GLY A 49 -13.42 7.45 0.17
CA GLY A 49 -13.85 7.89 -1.14
C GLY A 49 -13.96 9.43 -1.24
N GLY A 50 -13.89 9.97 -2.45
CA GLY A 50 -14.04 11.42 -2.68
C GLY A 50 -12.76 12.25 -2.50
N GLY A 51 -11.63 11.65 -2.17
CA GLY A 51 -10.33 12.32 -2.09
C GLY A 51 -10.28 13.43 -1.04
N PRO A 52 -10.45 13.12 0.25
CA PRO A 52 -10.35 14.11 1.31
C PRO A 52 -8.97 14.78 1.28
N SER A 53 -8.94 16.09 1.55
CA SER A 53 -7.72 16.87 1.52
C SER A 53 -6.73 16.36 2.57
N GLN A 54 -5.50 16.09 2.16
CA GLN A 54 -4.44 15.73 3.10
C GLN A 54 -4.13 16.85 4.10
N PHE A 55 -4.35 18.12 3.72
CA PHE A 55 -4.12 19.27 4.60
C PHE A 55 -5.17 19.39 5.69
N GLU A 56 -6.36 18.86 5.46
CA GLU A 56 -7.45 18.82 6.43
C GLU A 56 -7.51 17.52 7.23
N THR A 57 -6.60 16.59 6.97
CA THR A 57 -6.56 15.29 7.64
C THR A 57 -5.20 15.00 8.27
N PHE A 58 -4.33 14.28 7.57
CA PHE A 58 -3.10 13.70 8.12
C PHE A 58 -1.85 14.57 7.95
N SER A 59 -1.87 15.56 7.08
CA SER A 59 -0.71 16.42 6.79
C SER A 59 -1.07 17.90 6.79
N PRO A 60 -1.65 18.43 7.86
CA PRO A 60 -1.97 19.84 7.96
C PRO A 60 -0.70 20.68 7.84
N LYS A 61 -0.85 21.88 7.32
CA LYS A 61 0.23 22.87 7.17
C LYS A 61 -0.19 24.17 7.86
N PRO A 62 -0.16 24.22 9.19
CA PRO A 62 -0.47 25.43 9.90
C PRO A 62 0.48 26.54 9.48
N ASP A 63 0.01 27.76 9.45
CA ASP A 63 0.78 28.97 9.11
C ASP A 63 1.33 29.04 7.67
N HIS A 64 0.88 28.14 6.80
CA HIS A 64 1.27 28.15 5.39
C HIS A 64 0.13 28.72 4.51
N ALA A 65 0.48 29.52 3.50
CA ALA A 65 -0.50 30.16 2.61
C ALA A 65 -1.51 29.19 1.96
N ASN A 66 -1.09 27.94 1.72
CA ASN A 66 -1.93 26.87 1.15
C ASN A 66 -2.47 25.90 2.20
N GLY A 67 -2.30 26.18 3.49
CA GLY A 67 -2.70 25.29 4.59
C GLY A 67 -4.19 25.32 4.92
N GLY A 68 -4.89 26.36 4.43
CA GLY A 68 -6.29 26.56 4.80
C GLY A 68 -6.46 26.96 6.28
N GLU A 69 -7.70 26.89 6.76
CA GLU A 69 -8.06 27.24 8.14
C GLU A 69 -8.00 26.04 9.12
N THR A 70 -7.39 24.92 8.70
CA THR A 70 -7.36 23.70 9.48
C THR A 70 -6.48 23.86 10.71
N THR A 71 -7.08 23.73 11.88
CA THR A 71 -6.36 23.67 13.14
C THR A 71 -5.73 22.30 13.35
N VAL A 72 -4.62 22.28 14.09
CA VAL A 72 -3.86 21.05 14.35
C VAL A 72 -3.99 20.62 15.80
N THR A 73 -3.84 19.32 16.03
CA THR A 73 -3.70 18.73 17.35
C THR A 73 -2.43 17.90 17.44
N SER A 74 -1.80 17.91 18.62
CA SER A 74 -0.69 17.00 18.90
C SER A 74 -1.21 15.57 19.04
N THR A 75 -0.39 14.62 18.60
CA THR A 75 -0.73 13.20 18.71
C THR A 75 -0.06 12.56 19.94
N ALA A 76 -0.39 11.31 20.20
CA ALA A 76 0.28 10.50 21.23
C ALA A 76 1.78 10.25 20.93
N VAL A 77 2.26 10.61 19.72
CA VAL A 77 3.67 10.55 19.34
C VAL A 77 4.22 11.97 19.22
N SER A 78 5.29 12.25 19.96
CA SER A 78 5.92 13.58 19.95
C SER A 78 6.39 13.98 18.54
N GLY A 79 6.15 15.24 18.18
CA GLY A 79 6.54 15.79 16.88
C GLY A 79 5.60 15.46 15.72
N ILE A 80 4.55 14.66 15.95
CA ILE A 80 3.54 14.37 14.93
C ILE A 80 2.26 15.13 15.28
N GLN A 81 1.80 15.95 14.34
CA GLN A 81 0.53 16.66 14.40
C GLN A 81 -0.35 16.24 13.23
N ILE A 82 -1.65 16.19 13.48
CA ILE A 82 -2.69 15.95 12.47
C ILE A 82 -3.83 16.96 12.68
N SER A 83 -4.83 16.93 11.80
CA SER A 83 -6.01 17.79 11.95
C SER A 83 -6.69 17.58 13.31
N SER A 84 -7.10 18.68 13.94
CA SER A 84 -7.85 18.65 15.20
C SER A 84 -9.23 17.96 15.06
N GLN A 85 -9.71 17.75 13.86
CA GLN A 85 -10.93 17.01 13.56
C GLN A 85 -10.80 15.50 13.74
N LEU A 86 -9.57 14.98 13.95
CA LEU A 86 -9.27 13.56 14.11
C LEU A 86 -8.73 13.20 15.49
N PRO A 87 -9.41 13.57 16.60
CA PRO A 87 -8.87 13.39 17.95
C PRO A 87 -8.65 11.93 18.33
N ALA A 88 -9.53 11.02 17.91
CA ALA A 88 -9.38 9.59 18.18
C ALA A 88 -8.15 9.00 17.46
N THR A 89 -7.92 9.42 16.22
CA THR A 89 -6.73 9.03 15.45
C THR A 89 -5.45 9.58 16.08
N ALA A 90 -5.50 10.82 16.57
CA ALA A 90 -4.37 11.42 17.29
C ALA A 90 -3.99 10.63 18.53
N ALA A 91 -4.98 10.17 19.30
CA ALA A 91 -4.76 9.33 20.49
C ALA A 91 -4.20 7.95 20.15
N ALA A 92 -4.64 7.35 19.03
CA ALA A 92 -4.19 6.03 18.57
C ALA A 92 -2.87 6.06 17.77
N MET A 93 -2.21 7.22 17.64
CA MET A 93 -1.05 7.38 16.75
C MET A 93 0.13 6.45 17.04
N LYS A 94 0.27 5.95 18.27
CA LYS A 94 1.30 4.97 18.63
C LYS A 94 1.16 3.64 17.89
N ASP A 95 -0.06 3.31 17.51
CA ASP A 95 -0.42 2.06 16.81
C ASP A 95 -0.52 2.23 15.29
N LEU A 96 -0.23 3.44 14.79
CA LEU A 96 -0.40 3.82 13.38
C LEU A 96 0.95 4.10 12.72
N CYS A 97 1.06 3.72 11.44
CA CYS A 97 2.13 4.16 10.55
C CYS A 97 1.56 5.17 9.56
N LEU A 98 2.07 6.40 9.59
CA LEU A 98 1.60 7.49 8.74
C LEU A 98 2.56 7.75 7.59
N ILE A 99 2.12 7.49 6.35
CA ILE A 99 2.90 7.73 5.14
C ILE A 99 2.35 8.96 4.43
N ARG A 100 3.10 10.07 4.48
CA ARG A 100 2.69 11.37 3.90
C ARG A 100 3.25 11.64 2.51
N SER A 101 4.20 10.82 2.05
CA SER A 101 4.93 11.02 0.80
C SER A 101 4.30 10.31 -0.40
N VAL A 102 3.15 9.66 -0.24
CA VAL A 102 2.45 8.99 -1.33
C VAL A 102 1.85 10.04 -2.26
N HIS A 103 2.19 9.97 -3.54
CA HIS A 103 1.56 10.75 -4.59
C HIS A 103 1.31 9.85 -5.80
N GLY A 104 0.30 10.18 -6.58
CA GLY A 104 -0.04 9.46 -7.80
C GLY A 104 0.03 10.37 -9.03
N PRO A 105 0.22 9.81 -10.22
CA PRO A 105 0.27 10.55 -11.48
C PRO A 105 -1.13 10.95 -12.00
N GLU A 106 -2.19 10.55 -11.31
CA GLU A 106 -3.57 10.62 -11.81
C GLU A 106 -4.39 11.64 -11.03
N GLY A 107 -4.99 12.59 -11.76
CA GLY A 107 -5.83 13.66 -11.18
C GLY A 107 -7.33 13.40 -11.24
N SER A 108 -7.79 12.38 -11.96
CA SER A 108 -9.19 12.00 -12.06
C SER A 108 -9.57 11.00 -10.96
N HIS A 109 -10.59 11.29 -10.13
CA HIS A 109 -11.00 10.42 -9.03
C HIS A 109 -11.21 8.94 -9.42
N PRO A 110 -11.97 8.59 -10.48
CA PRO A 110 -12.16 7.19 -10.85
C PRO A 110 -10.85 6.49 -11.22
N ARG A 111 -10.01 7.17 -12.01
CA ARG A 111 -8.73 6.62 -12.46
C ARG A 111 -7.72 6.55 -11.31
N ALA A 112 -7.67 7.55 -10.44
CA ALA A 112 -6.83 7.55 -9.24
C ALA A 112 -7.23 6.42 -8.28
N SER A 113 -8.52 6.17 -8.09
CA SER A 113 -9.01 5.03 -7.32
C SER A 113 -8.57 3.71 -7.93
N TYR A 114 -8.67 3.55 -9.25
CA TYR A 114 -8.18 2.36 -9.94
C TYR A 114 -6.68 2.13 -9.71
N VAL A 115 -5.87 3.17 -9.91
CA VAL A 115 -4.42 3.11 -9.68
C VAL A 115 -4.10 2.74 -8.23
N SER A 116 -4.80 3.36 -7.27
CA SER A 116 -4.57 3.11 -5.84
C SER A 116 -4.89 1.68 -5.42
N HIS A 117 -5.87 1.03 -6.07
CA HIS A 117 -6.25 -0.36 -5.78
C HIS A 117 -5.41 -1.39 -6.53
N THR A 118 -4.96 -1.08 -7.73
CA THR A 118 -4.32 -2.04 -8.63
C THR A 118 -2.81 -1.84 -8.79
N GLY A 119 -2.32 -0.61 -8.57
CA GLY A 119 -0.95 -0.21 -8.85
C GLY A 119 -0.68 0.05 -10.35
N TYR A 120 -1.68 -0.02 -11.21
CA TYR A 120 -1.55 0.17 -12.66
C TYR A 120 -2.39 1.34 -13.14
N LEU A 121 -1.92 2.03 -14.19
CA LEU A 121 -2.71 3.04 -14.92
C LEU A 121 -3.78 2.32 -15.76
N PRO A 122 -5.01 2.84 -15.79
CA PRO A 122 -6.09 2.31 -16.62
C PRO A 122 -5.90 2.67 -18.09
#